data_860a443c7480825662879301b193371a
#
_entry.id   860a443c7480825662879301b193371a
#
_cell.length_a   1.000
_cell.length_b   1.000
_cell.length_c   1.000
_cell.angle_alpha   90.00
_cell.angle_beta   90.00
_cell.angle_gamma   90.00
#
_symmetry.space_group_name_H-M   'P 1'
#
loop_
_entity.id
_entity.type
_entity.pdbx_description
1 polymer ?
#
loop_
_entity_poly.entity_id
_entity_poly.type
_entity_poly.pdbx_seq_one_letter_code
_entity_poly.pdbx_strand_id
1 'polypeptide(L)'
;MSDISSEFERITGFPPYNWQHRLVEEGLPEMLEIPTGCGKTEAVFMAWAYRRRLHPDATVRSDTPRRLVMVLPQRSLVDQTLRRLIAWTDSAGWNNSGSDDYLPVHVLMGGESVGRWQLAPHRDAVIIGTLDMVLSRTLNRGYAMNRFAWPVDFGLLNNDCHYVLDEVQL
;
A
#
# COMPACT_ATOMS: atom_id res chain seq x y z
N MET A 1 -1.22 -22.65 -10.77
CA MET A 1 -0.46 -21.38 -10.60
C MET A 1 -1.30 -20.31 -11.28
N SER A 2 -1.79 -19.35 -10.52
CA SER A 2 -2.48 -18.20 -11.10
C SER A 2 -1.46 -17.38 -11.87
N ASP A 3 -1.76 -17.10 -13.13
CA ASP A 3 -0.95 -16.23 -13.98
C ASP A 3 -1.05 -14.78 -13.47
N ILE A 4 0.06 -14.05 -13.48
CA ILE A 4 0.12 -12.62 -13.07
C ILE A 4 -0.96 -11.81 -13.80
N SER A 5 -1.12 -12.03 -15.10
CA SER A 5 -2.10 -11.31 -15.91
C SER A 5 -3.54 -11.57 -15.46
N SER A 6 -3.87 -12.81 -15.15
CA SER A 6 -5.20 -13.19 -14.66
C SER A 6 -5.50 -12.59 -13.29
N GLU A 7 -4.53 -12.59 -12.36
CA GLU A 7 -4.72 -11.98 -11.04
C GLU A 7 -4.80 -10.45 -11.12
N PHE A 8 -3.97 -9.84 -11.97
CA PHE A 8 -4.01 -8.41 -12.18
C PHE A 8 -5.38 -7.97 -12.71
N GLU A 9 -5.88 -8.64 -13.76
CA GLU A 9 -7.19 -8.35 -14.36
C GLU A 9 -8.33 -8.61 -13.38
N ARG A 10 -8.29 -9.71 -12.65
CA ARG A 10 -9.29 -10.06 -11.63
C ARG A 10 -9.41 -8.98 -10.55
N ILE A 11 -8.30 -8.43 -10.10
CA ILE A 11 -8.25 -7.47 -9.00
C ILE A 11 -8.53 -6.05 -9.48
N THR A 12 -7.90 -5.63 -10.60
CA THR A 12 -7.98 -4.24 -11.06
C THR A 12 -9.10 -3.98 -12.06
N GLY A 13 -9.64 -5.03 -12.68
CA GLY A 13 -10.66 -4.96 -13.71
C GLY A 13 -10.13 -4.77 -15.13
N PHE A 14 -8.81 -4.70 -15.31
CA PHE A 14 -8.16 -4.49 -16.61
C PHE A 14 -6.94 -5.39 -16.77
N PRO A 15 -6.66 -5.91 -17.99
CA PRO A 15 -5.42 -6.64 -18.24
C PRO A 15 -4.20 -5.71 -18.08
N PRO A 16 -3.09 -6.23 -17.57
CA PRO A 16 -1.89 -5.42 -17.37
C PRO A 16 -1.24 -5.06 -18.70
N TYR A 17 -0.68 -3.85 -18.80
CA TYR A 17 0.30 -3.54 -19.83
C TYR A 17 1.59 -4.35 -19.61
N ASN A 18 2.38 -4.54 -20.66
CA ASN A 18 3.65 -5.29 -20.57
C ASN A 18 4.59 -4.75 -19.47
N TRP A 19 4.66 -3.45 -19.29
CA TRP A 19 5.49 -2.84 -18.25
C TRP A 19 4.94 -3.10 -16.83
N GLN A 20 3.60 -3.15 -16.67
CA GLN A 20 2.96 -3.47 -15.40
C GLN A 20 3.19 -4.94 -15.04
N HIS A 21 3.05 -5.85 -16.00
CA HIS A 21 3.34 -7.26 -15.82
C HIS A 21 4.78 -7.46 -15.33
N ARG A 22 5.74 -6.84 -16.02
CA ARG A 22 7.15 -6.89 -15.64
C ARG A 22 7.40 -6.33 -14.23
N LEU A 23 6.74 -5.23 -13.86
CA LEU A 23 6.84 -4.64 -12.53
C LEU A 23 6.33 -5.59 -11.43
N VAL A 24 5.25 -6.32 -11.69
CA VAL A 24 4.72 -7.33 -10.75
C VAL A 24 5.68 -8.50 -10.61
N GLU A 25 6.30 -8.93 -11.68
CA GLU A 25 7.23 -10.05 -11.71
C GLU A 25 8.57 -9.68 -11.02
N GLU A 26 9.17 -8.58 -11.40
CA GLU A 26 10.50 -8.15 -10.93
C GLU A 26 10.47 -7.43 -9.56
N GLY A 27 9.36 -6.76 -9.24
CA GLY A 27 9.20 -5.92 -8.05
C GLY A 27 9.31 -4.42 -8.36
N LEU A 28 9.12 -3.60 -7.32
CA LEU A 28 9.14 -2.15 -7.44
C LEU A 28 10.59 -1.63 -7.55
N PRO A 29 10.91 -0.82 -8.57
CA PRO A 29 12.19 -0.16 -8.70
C PRO A 29 12.30 1.04 -7.75
N GLU A 30 13.50 1.59 -7.59
CA GLU A 30 13.71 2.82 -6.84
C GLU A 30 13.01 4.04 -7.48
N MET A 31 12.93 4.07 -8.81
CA MET A 31 12.28 5.12 -9.57
C MET A 31 11.42 4.54 -10.69
N LEU A 32 10.20 5.04 -10.83
CA LEU A 32 9.26 4.65 -11.86
C LEU A 32 8.75 5.89 -12.61
N GLU A 33 9.24 6.07 -13.83
CA GLU A 33 8.82 7.17 -14.72
C GLU A 33 7.83 6.66 -15.76
N ILE A 34 6.54 6.92 -15.54
CA ILE A 34 5.45 6.54 -16.43
C ILE A 34 4.51 7.75 -16.58
N PRO A 35 4.01 8.03 -17.77
CA PRO A 35 3.05 9.12 -17.98
C PRO A 35 1.83 9.00 -17.05
N THR A 36 1.21 10.14 -16.74
CA THR A 36 -0.06 10.17 -15.98
C THR A 36 -1.16 9.42 -16.73
N GLY A 37 -2.05 8.76 -15.99
CA GLY A 37 -3.18 8.01 -16.59
C GLY A 37 -2.83 6.62 -17.13
N CYS A 38 -1.58 6.20 -17.08
CA CYS A 38 -1.15 4.88 -17.59
C CYS A 38 -1.22 3.75 -16.53
N GLY A 39 -1.89 3.94 -15.40
CA GLY A 39 -2.09 2.87 -14.43
C GLY A 39 -0.91 2.64 -13.47
N LYS A 40 -0.17 3.70 -13.09
CA LYS A 40 0.93 3.61 -12.11
C LYS A 40 0.48 3.04 -10.77
N THR A 41 -0.61 3.57 -10.24
CA THR A 41 -1.12 3.20 -8.91
C THR A 41 -1.55 1.74 -8.84
N GLU A 42 -2.21 1.25 -9.90
CA GLU A 42 -2.57 -0.17 -10.04
C GLU A 42 -1.33 -1.06 -10.05
N ALA A 43 -0.35 -0.69 -10.85
CA ALA A 43 0.88 -1.45 -11.01
C ALA A 43 1.67 -1.54 -9.70
N VAL A 44 1.77 -0.43 -8.96
CA VAL A 44 2.44 -0.35 -7.66
C VAL A 44 1.74 -1.24 -6.62
N PHE A 45 0.42 -1.11 -6.50
CA PHE A 45 -0.34 -1.95 -5.59
C PHE A 45 -0.20 -3.44 -5.95
N MET A 46 -0.36 -3.79 -7.23
CA MET A 46 -0.29 -5.17 -7.67
C MET A 46 1.12 -5.76 -7.56
N ALA A 47 2.17 -4.98 -7.82
CA ALA A 47 3.54 -5.44 -7.65
C ALA A 47 3.83 -5.83 -6.20
N TRP A 48 3.41 -5.01 -5.23
CA TRP A 48 3.53 -5.35 -3.81
C TRP A 48 2.59 -6.49 -3.42
N ALA A 49 1.29 -6.41 -3.77
CA ALA A 49 0.27 -7.36 -3.34
C ALA A 49 0.53 -8.77 -3.88
N TYR A 50 0.91 -8.88 -5.15
CA TYR A 50 1.25 -10.16 -5.75
C TYR A 50 2.46 -10.79 -5.07
N ARG A 51 3.55 -10.05 -4.94
CA ARG A 51 4.78 -10.56 -4.34
C ARG A 51 4.61 -10.91 -2.87
N ARG A 52 3.86 -10.11 -2.11
CA ARG A 52 3.65 -10.34 -0.69
C ARG A 52 2.66 -11.48 -0.42
N ARG A 53 1.61 -11.63 -1.22
CA ARG A 53 0.46 -12.47 -0.87
C ARG A 53 0.19 -13.61 -1.85
N LEU A 54 0.46 -13.43 -3.12
CA LEU A 54 0.08 -14.37 -4.19
C LEU A 54 1.26 -15.12 -4.80
N HIS A 55 2.48 -14.63 -4.61
CA HIS A 55 3.65 -15.24 -5.22
C HIS A 55 3.80 -16.70 -4.77
N PRO A 56 4.09 -17.65 -5.70
CA PRO A 56 4.22 -19.08 -5.36
C PRO A 56 5.39 -19.36 -4.41
N ASP A 57 6.50 -18.63 -4.56
CA ASP A 57 7.67 -18.77 -3.70
C ASP A 57 7.46 -18.07 -2.36
N ALA A 58 7.54 -18.86 -1.27
CA ALA A 58 7.40 -18.36 0.09
C ALA A 58 8.54 -17.39 0.49
N THR A 59 9.73 -17.53 -0.10
CA THR A 59 10.86 -16.64 0.16
C THR A 59 10.54 -15.24 -0.36
N VAL A 60 10.02 -15.12 -1.58
CA VAL A 60 9.61 -13.83 -2.15
C VAL A 60 8.54 -13.17 -1.28
N ARG A 61 7.57 -13.96 -0.78
CA ARG A 61 6.54 -13.44 0.11
C ARG A 61 7.11 -12.92 1.43
N SER A 62 8.07 -13.64 2.01
CA SER A 62 8.71 -13.24 3.28
C SER A 62 9.62 -12.03 3.14
N ASP A 63 10.31 -11.91 2.01
CA ASP A 63 11.24 -10.81 1.73
C ASP A 63 10.53 -9.52 1.29
N THR A 64 9.26 -9.64 0.86
CA THR A 64 8.45 -8.47 0.54
C THR A 64 7.92 -7.82 1.82
N PRO A 65 8.16 -6.53 2.06
CA PRO A 65 7.70 -5.85 3.26
C PRO A 65 6.20 -6.01 3.49
N ARG A 66 5.84 -6.17 4.76
CA ARG A 66 4.46 -6.41 5.21
C ARG A 66 3.53 -5.24 4.95
N ARG A 67 4.06 -4.03 4.97
CA ARG A 67 3.27 -2.81 4.79
C ARG A 67 3.64 -2.09 3.51
N LEU A 68 2.62 -1.78 2.71
CA LEU A 68 2.75 -0.83 1.61
C LEU A 68 2.34 0.55 2.13
N VAL A 69 3.26 1.51 2.13
CA VAL A 69 3.00 2.89 2.55
C VAL A 69 3.00 3.79 1.32
N MET A 70 1.82 4.26 0.93
CA MET A 70 1.64 5.15 -0.22
C MET A 70 1.50 6.60 0.24
N VAL A 71 2.43 7.43 -0.19
CA VAL A 71 2.52 8.84 0.17
C VAL A 71 2.14 9.70 -1.01
N LEU A 72 1.13 10.55 -0.84
CA LEU A 72 0.57 11.41 -1.88
C LEU A 72 0.65 12.88 -1.46
N PRO A 73 0.83 13.83 -2.40
CA PRO A 73 1.00 15.24 -2.05
C PRO A 73 -0.29 15.92 -1.58
N GLN A 74 -1.47 15.43 -1.99
CA GLN A 74 -2.74 16.11 -1.77
C GLN A 74 -3.83 15.17 -1.24
N ARG A 75 -4.71 15.70 -0.39
CA ARG A 75 -5.86 14.95 0.18
C ARG A 75 -6.78 14.37 -0.87
N SER A 76 -7.08 15.13 -1.93
CA SER A 76 -7.95 14.67 -3.02
C SER A 76 -7.39 13.43 -3.73
N LEU A 77 -6.07 13.34 -3.88
CA LEU A 77 -5.40 12.16 -4.43
C LEU A 77 -5.44 10.97 -3.46
N VAL A 78 -5.29 11.24 -2.15
CA VAL A 78 -5.46 10.20 -1.12
C VAL A 78 -6.86 9.62 -1.17
N ASP A 79 -7.91 10.45 -1.22
CA ASP A 79 -9.31 10.00 -1.28
C ASP A 79 -9.60 9.19 -2.55
N GLN A 80 -9.09 9.64 -3.69
CA GLN A 80 -9.25 8.94 -4.97
C GLN A 80 -8.57 7.57 -4.93
N THR A 81 -7.33 7.52 -4.47
CA THR A 81 -6.55 6.28 -4.40
C THR A 81 -7.13 5.33 -3.35
N LEU A 82 -7.61 5.84 -2.22
CA LEU A 82 -8.29 5.05 -1.19
C LEU A 82 -9.49 4.28 -1.75
N ARG A 83 -10.36 4.96 -2.53
CA ARG A 83 -11.53 4.31 -3.15
C ARG A 83 -11.12 3.17 -4.08
N ARG A 84 -10.03 3.34 -4.82
CA ARG A 84 -9.49 2.31 -5.72
C ARG A 84 -8.92 1.14 -4.91
N LEU A 85 -8.13 1.41 -3.88
CA LEU A 85 -7.57 0.38 -3.00
C LEU A 85 -8.66 -0.46 -2.33
N ILE A 86 -9.74 0.18 -1.85
CA ILE A 86 -10.89 -0.53 -1.27
C ILE A 86 -11.56 -1.42 -2.31
N ALA A 87 -11.78 -0.93 -3.53
CA ALA A 87 -12.37 -1.72 -4.60
C ALA A 87 -11.48 -2.92 -4.99
N TRP A 88 -10.16 -2.74 -5.04
CA TRP A 88 -9.21 -3.82 -5.36
C TRP A 88 -9.12 -4.87 -4.25
N THR A 89 -9.12 -4.46 -2.99
CA THR A 89 -9.13 -5.40 -1.86
C THR A 89 -10.45 -6.17 -1.80
N ASP A 90 -11.56 -5.54 -2.19
CA ASP A 90 -12.87 -6.20 -2.33
C ASP A 90 -12.86 -7.23 -3.47
N SER A 91 -12.42 -6.83 -4.66
CA SER A 91 -12.27 -7.74 -5.82
C SER A 91 -11.34 -8.91 -5.54
N ALA A 92 -10.32 -8.69 -4.71
CA ALA A 92 -9.39 -9.74 -4.29
C ALA A 92 -9.99 -10.70 -3.25
N GLY A 93 -11.11 -10.34 -2.62
CA GLY A 93 -11.69 -11.08 -1.50
C GLY A 93 -10.98 -10.84 -0.16
N TRP A 94 -10.23 -9.74 -0.04
CA TRP A 94 -9.41 -9.41 1.15
C TRP A 94 -10.05 -8.38 2.09
N ASN A 95 -11.34 -8.10 1.93
CA ASN A 95 -12.06 -7.08 2.70
C ASN A 95 -12.78 -7.64 3.96
N ASN A 96 -12.77 -8.96 4.18
CA ASN A 96 -13.42 -9.56 5.33
C ASN A 96 -12.53 -9.53 6.58
N SER A 97 -12.83 -8.65 7.53
CA SER A 97 -12.05 -8.45 8.77
C SER A 97 -11.98 -9.68 9.68
N GLY A 98 -12.85 -10.67 9.49
CA GLY A 98 -12.83 -11.95 10.22
C GLY A 98 -11.97 -13.02 9.54
N SER A 99 -11.43 -12.76 8.36
CA SER A 99 -10.58 -13.69 7.62
C SER A 99 -9.10 -13.49 7.96
N ASP A 100 -8.33 -14.57 7.86
CA ASP A 100 -6.86 -14.50 7.92
C ASP A 100 -6.29 -13.76 6.70
N ASP A 101 -7.01 -13.77 5.58
CA ASP A 101 -6.65 -13.07 4.34
C ASP A 101 -7.04 -11.59 4.34
N TYR A 102 -7.56 -11.06 5.44
CA TYR A 102 -7.93 -9.65 5.52
C TYR A 102 -6.75 -8.72 5.28
N LEU A 103 -6.91 -7.79 4.34
CA LEU A 103 -5.94 -6.73 4.03
C LEU A 103 -6.55 -5.36 4.35
N PRO A 104 -6.32 -4.80 5.54
CA PRO A 104 -6.81 -3.49 5.90
C PRO A 104 -6.12 -2.38 5.10
N VAL A 105 -6.91 -1.37 4.71
CA VAL A 105 -6.42 -0.11 4.14
C VAL A 105 -6.63 0.99 5.18
N HIS A 106 -5.56 1.65 5.59
CA HIS A 106 -5.57 2.69 6.62
C HIS A 106 -5.19 4.05 6.04
N VAL A 107 -5.84 5.09 6.53
CA VAL A 107 -5.62 6.47 6.07
C VAL A 107 -4.88 7.28 7.13
N LEU A 108 -3.83 7.98 6.71
CA LEU A 108 -3.10 8.95 7.50
C LEU A 108 -3.34 10.37 6.94
N MET A 109 -4.45 10.98 7.35
CA MET A 109 -4.80 12.37 7.03
C MET A 109 -5.15 13.16 8.29
N GLY A 110 -4.89 14.47 8.28
CA GLY A 110 -5.26 15.34 9.39
C GLY A 110 -6.79 15.42 9.56
N GLY A 111 -7.25 15.23 10.80
CA GLY A 111 -8.68 15.30 11.15
C GLY A 111 -9.46 14.00 11.02
N GLU A 112 -8.88 12.94 10.51
CA GLU A 112 -9.51 11.63 10.45
C GLU A 112 -9.01 10.70 11.55
N SER A 113 -9.97 9.93 12.13
CA SER A 113 -9.64 8.86 13.08
C SER A 113 -9.06 7.68 12.29
N VAL A 114 -7.78 7.54 12.34
CA VAL A 114 -7.09 6.40 11.75
C VAL A 114 -7.48 5.13 12.49
N GLY A 115 -7.82 4.08 11.76
CA GLY A 115 -8.05 2.76 12.34
C GLY A 115 -6.85 2.33 13.20
N ARG A 116 -7.10 1.49 14.21
CA ARG A 116 -6.06 1.02 15.15
C ARG A 116 -5.19 -0.08 14.54
N TRP A 117 -4.58 0.18 13.36
CA TRP A 117 -3.71 -0.78 12.67
C TRP A 117 -2.52 -1.22 13.53
N GLN A 118 -2.11 -0.37 14.46
CA GLN A 118 -1.03 -0.62 15.41
C GLN A 118 -1.33 -1.81 16.35
N LEU A 119 -2.61 -2.17 16.53
CA LEU A 119 -3.02 -3.30 17.37
C LEU A 119 -2.83 -4.65 16.67
N ALA A 120 -2.59 -4.67 15.37
CA ALA A 120 -2.33 -5.89 14.60
C ALA A 120 -1.03 -5.77 13.79
N PRO A 121 0.13 -5.53 14.44
CA PRO A 121 1.40 -5.26 13.75
C PRO A 121 1.90 -6.45 12.93
N HIS A 122 1.39 -7.65 13.20
CA HIS A 122 1.71 -8.89 12.50
C HIS A 122 0.96 -9.04 11.17
N ARG A 123 -0.10 -8.24 10.93
CA ARG A 123 -0.89 -8.32 9.70
C ARG A 123 -0.28 -7.47 8.59
N ASP A 124 -0.50 -7.93 7.36
CA ASP A 124 -0.25 -7.11 6.19
C ASP A 124 -1.20 -5.92 6.18
N ALA A 125 -0.76 -4.78 5.67
CA ALA A 125 -1.59 -3.59 5.60
C ALA A 125 -1.16 -2.67 4.45
N VAL A 126 -2.13 -1.94 3.89
CA VAL A 126 -1.87 -0.78 3.04
C VAL A 126 -2.12 0.47 3.86
N ILE A 127 -1.15 1.36 3.89
CA ILE A 127 -1.24 2.65 4.58
C ILE A 127 -1.12 3.74 3.52
N ILE A 128 -2.11 4.61 3.45
CA ILE A 128 -2.12 5.72 2.49
C ILE A 128 -2.24 7.04 3.23
N GLY A 129 -1.48 8.05 2.84
CA GLY A 129 -1.56 9.34 3.53
C GLY A 129 -0.89 10.48 2.79
N THR A 130 -1.09 11.68 3.33
CA THR A 130 -0.37 12.86 2.86
C THR A 130 1.06 12.86 3.38
N LEU A 131 1.96 13.51 2.62
CA LEU A 131 3.38 13.59 2.95
C LEU A 131 3.60 14.09 4.39
N ASP A 132 2.93 15.16 4.79
CA ASP A 132 3.06 15.75 6.14
C ASP A 132 2.73 14.76 7.25
N MET A 133 1.64 14.01 7.07
CA MET A 133 1.15 13.08 8.09
C MET A 133 2.06 11.86 8.21
N VAL A 134 2.50 11.31 7.09
CA VAL A 134 3.41 10.16 7.07
C VAL A 134 4.77 10.56 7.64
N LEU A 135 5.38 11.65 7.14
CA LEU A 135 6.67 12.14 7.64
C LEU A 135 6.64 12.50 9.13
N SER A 136 5.58 13.16 9.59
CA SER A 136 5.41 13.48 11.01
C SER A 136 5.52 12.25 11.89
N ARG A 137 4.95 11.12 11.48
CA ARG A 137 4.97 9.87 12.24
C ARG A 137 6.30 9.12 12.10
N THR A 138 6.84 9.06 10.89
CA THR A 138 8.16 8.43 10.65
C THR A 138 9.32 9.18 11.30
N LEU A 139 9.14 10.45 11.62
CA LEU A 139 10.13 11.27 12.34
C LEU A 139 9.85 11.38 13.85
N ASN A 140 8.97 10.55 14.39
CA ASN A 140 8.57 10.53 15.81
C ASN A 140 8.04 11.88 16.31
N ARG A 141 7.32 12.63 15.46
CA ARG A 141 6.72 13.91 15.81
C ARG A 141 5.23 13.87 16.06
N GLY A 142 4.54 12.84 15.55
CA GLY A 142 3.16 12.48 15.88
C GLY A 142 2.14 13.60 15.78
N TYR A 143 2.17 14.40 14.69
CA TYR A 143 1.21 15.48 14.48
C TYR A 143 -0.24 15.00 14.68
N ALA A 144 -1.02 15.73 15.49
CA ALA A 144 -2.40 15.42 15.86
C ALA A 144 -2.60 14.06 16.57
N MET A 145 -1.57 13.54 17.27
CA MET A 145 -1.62 12.29 18.02
C MET A 145 -1.31 12.46 19.50
N ASN A 146 -1.75 11.49 20.31
CA ASN A 146 -1.31 11.37 21.69
C ASN A 146 0.20 11.04 21.74
N ARG A 147 0.96 11.75 22.56
CA ARG A 147 2.43 11.58 22.69
C ARG A 147 2.85 10.15 23.04
N PHE A 148 2.05 9.40 23.76
CA PHE A 148 2.32 8.01 24.11
C PHE A 148 2.24 7.06 22.91
N ALA A 149 1.55 7.44 21.84
CA ALA A 149 1.44 6.64 20.62
C ALA A 149 2.57 6.92 19.61
N TRP A 150 3.33 8.02 19.76
CA TRP A 150 4.39 8.38 18.81
C TRP A 150 5.44 7.30 18.59
N PRO A 151 6.01 6.68 19.64
CA PRO A 151 7.02 5.64 19.46
C PRO A 151 6.49 4.40 18.75
N VAL A 152 5.19 4.11 18.90
CA VAL A 152 4.56 2.96 18.26
C VAL A 152 4.46 3.19 16.75
N ASP A 153 3.92 4.32 16.33
CA ASP A 153 3.84 4.67 14.91
C ASP A 153 5.24 4.81 14.29
N PHE A 154 6.17 5.46 14.99
CA PHE A 154 7.56 5.55 14.57
C PHE A 154 8.18 4.16 14.34
N GLY A 155 8.07 3.26 15.29
CA GLY A 155 8.64 1.92 15.18
C GLY A 155 8.01 1.12 14.05
N LEU A 156 6.69 1.15 13.91
CA LEU A 156 5.98 0.36 12.91
C LEU A 156 6.15 0.92 11.49
N LEU A 157 6.20 2.24 11.31
CA LEU A 157 6.40 2.87 10.01
C LEU A 157 7.85 2.84 9.53
N ASN A 158 8.82 2.70 10.43
CA ASN A 158 10.24 2.58 10.05
C ASN A 158 10.72 1.12 10.00
N ASN A 159 9.82 0.15 10.10
CA ASN A 159 10.17 -1.25 10.05
C ASN A 159 9.19 -2.04 9.18
N ASP A 160 9.71 -2.90 8.31
CA ASP A 160 8.93 -3.80 7.47
C ASP A 160 7.88 -3.06 6.60
N CYS A 161 8.30 -1.95 5.98
CA CYS A 161 7.50 -1.09 5.12
C CYS A 161 8.14 -0.90 3.75
N HIS A 162 7.32 -0.97 2.71
CA HIS A 162 7.67 -0.53 1.37
C HIS A 162 7.05 0.84 1.13
N TYR A 163 7.89 1.87 0.98
CA TYR A 163 7.45 3.23 0.75
C TYR A 163 7.32 3.53 -0.74
N VAL A 164 6.21 4.14 -1.11
CA VAL A 164 5.97 4.66 -2.45
C VAL A 164 5.58 6.12 -2.34
N LEU A 165 6.41 6.99 -2.87
CA LEU A 165 6.13 8.42 -2.96
C LEU A 165 5.62 8.69 -4.38
N ASP A 166 4.33 9.00 -4.50
CA ASP A 166 3.69 9.28 -5.80
C ASP A 166 3.66 10.79 -6.05
N GLU A 167 3.79 11.18 -7.31
CA GLU A 167 3.77 12.59 -7.76
C GLU A 167 4.79 13.48 -7.02
N VAL A 168 6.02 13.01 -6.84
CA VAL A 168 7.10 13.70 -6.09
C VAL A 168 7.48 15.07 -6.70
N GLN A 169 7.09 15.33 -7.95
CA GLN A 169 7.34 16.62 -8.63
C GLN A 169 6.35 17.73 -8.24
N LEU A 170 5.29 17.41 -7.51
CA LEU A 170 4.29 18.36 -7.02
C LEU A 170 4.61 18.81 -5.61
#